data_eb05ad4934e66e32d40eb3420bba7170
#
_entry.id   eb05ad4934e66e32d40eb3420bba7170
#
_cell.length_a   1.000
_cell.length_b   1.000
_cell.length_c   1.000
_cell.angle_alpha   90.00
_cell.angle_beta   90.00
_cell.angle_gamma   90.00
#
_symmetry.space_group_name_H-M   'P 1'
#
loop_
_entity.id
_entity.type
_entity.pdbx_description
1 polymer ?
#
loop_
_entity_poly.entity_id
_entity_poly.type
_entity_poly.pdbx_seq_one_letter_code
_entity_poly.pdbx_strand_id
1 'polypeptide(L)'
;MLSCTGAEAHDNSFIYSENDTDPQGREVIFVDEFNTDGIPDPTKWTLCPVGKSDWCNQMSESYDQAYVKDGNLVLVGEKKDGKYLAGGIKTQGLFSFAFGKVECRARITKYPDGAFPAIWMMPQKPLYEGWPACGEIDIMEHVRQEPHVHQTIHTHYRNNLGHMEGTTATTVCDFGDYVTYAVEWTPDKLTFFVDGKETFSYSNLDLENEAEMKQWPFGPGAEYYLILNMGLGDEGTWAGPMDDANLPAVMEIDWIRVTR
;
A
#
# COMPACT_ATOMS: atom_id res chain seq x y z
N MET A 1 -5.69 -41.25 6.25
CA MET A 1 -6.42 -40.14 5.63
C MET A 1 -6.81 -39.20 6.74
N LEU A 2 -6.02 -38.20 7.02
CA LEU A 2 -6.34 -37.12 7.95
C LEU A 2 -6.50 -35.85 7.09
N SER A 3 -7.72 -35.34 7.03
CA SER A 3 -8.08 -34.09 6.44
C SER A 3 -7.63 -32.96 7.39
N CYS A 4 -6.59 -32.24 7.03
CA CYS A 4 -6.27 -30.98 7.66
C CYS A 4 -7.01 -29.86 6.92
N THR A 5 -8.23 -29.57 7.38
CA THR A 5 -8.90 -28.29 7.10
C THR A 5 -8.50 -27.34 8.23
N GLY A 6 -7.33 -26.76 8.14
CA GLY A 6 -6.93 -25.65 8.99
C GLY A 6 -7.31 -24.35 8.26
N ALA A 7 -8.49 -23.80 8.55
CA ALA A 7 -8.66 -22.37 8.46
C ALA A 7 -7.76 -21.79 9.56
N GLU A 8 -6.63 -21.18 9.19
CA GLU A 8 -5.81 -20.46 10.16
C GLU A 8 -6.68 -19.29 10.68
N ALA A 9 -6.99 -19.39 11.97
CA ALA A 9 -7.70 -18.36 12.70
C ALA A 9 -6.92 -17.04 12.59
N HIS A 10 -7.65 -15.93 12.48
CA HIS A 10 -7.10 -14.61 12.74
C HIS A 10 -6.18 -14.69 13.95
N ASP A 11 -4.93 -14.26 13.81
CA ASP A 11 -4.06 -14.11 14.96
C ASP A 11 -4.55 -12.89 15.76
N ASN A 12 -5.58 -13.10 16.56
CA ASN A 12 -6.15 -12.12 17.48
C ASN A 12 -5.23 -11.81 18.67
N SER A 13 -3.96 -12.22 18.62
CA SER A 13 -3.06 -12.07 19.75
C SER A 13 -2.71 -10.61 20.08
N PHE A 14 -3.02 -9.64 19.20
CA PHE A 14 -2.74 -8.22 19.41
C PHE A 14 -3.80 -7.32 18.74
N ILE A 15 -4.97 -7.21 19.36
CA ILE A 15 -5.95 -6.18 19.00
C ILE A 15 -5.49 -4.86 19.62
N TYR A 16 -5.12 -3.89 18.78
CA TYR A 16 -4.77 -2.54 19.22
C TYR A 16 -5.92 -1.58 19.00
N SER A 17 -6.04 -0.63 19.91
CA SER A 17 -6.86 0.57 19.75
C SER A 17 -5.95 1.80 19.58
N GLU A 18 -6.48 2.87 19.01
CA GLU A 18 -5.76 4.16 19.00
C GLU A 18 -5.41 4.58 20.43
N ASN A 19 -4.23 5.12 20.62
CA ASN A 19 -3.59 5.46 21.90
C ASN A 19 -3.09 4.26 22.73
N ASP A 20 -3.19 3.03 22.23
CA ASP A 20 -2.48 1.89 22.81
C ASP A 20 -0.99 2.05 22.58
N THR A 21 -0.22 1.24 23.32
CA THR A 21 1.24 1.18 23.16
C THR A 21 1.61 -0.19 22.60
N ASP A 22 2.34 -0.23 21.51
CA ASP A 22 2.83 -1.47 20.94
C ASP A 22 3.90 -2.16 21.84
N PRO A 23 4.29 -3.42 21.58
CA PRO A 23 5.30 -4.12 22.38
C PRO A 23 6.68 -3.45 22.42
N GLN A 24 6.94 -2.50 21.51
CA GLN A 24 8.16 -1.70 21.43
C GLN A 24 8.02 -0.35 22.16
N GLY A 25 6.86 -0.07 22.78
CA GLY A 25 6.59 1.14 23.53
C GLY A 25 6.19 2.33 22.64
N ARG A 26 5.80 2.12 21.38
CA ARG A 26 5.35 3.17 20.46
C ARG A 26 3.83 3.35 20.56
N GLU A 27 3.39 4.58 20.52
CA GLU A 27 1.96 4.95 20.50
C GLU A 27 1.32 4.52 19.18
N VAL A 28 0.17 3.87 19.23
CA VAL A 28 -0.68 3.56 18.07
C VAL A 28 -1.51 4.81 17.75
N ILE A 29 -1.18 5.46 16.64
CA ILE A 29 -1.86 6.69 16.19
C ILE A 29 -2.92 6.45 15.11
N PHE A 30 -2.95 5.25 14.53
CA PHE A 30 -3.98 4.78 13.59
C PHE A 30 -3.98 3.27 13.56
N VAL A 31 -5.17 2.68 13.54
CA VAL A 31 -5.35 1.23 13.37
C VAL A 31 -6.69 0.94 12.72
N ASP A 32 -6.74 -0.05 11.85
CA ASP A 32 -7.97 -0.68 11.39
C ASP A 32 -7.75 -2.20 11.28
N GLU A 33 -8.54 -2.94 12.06
CA GLU A 33 -8.52 -4.41 12.13
C GLU A 33 -9.63 -5.01 11.24
N PHE A 34 -10.35 -4.18 10.53
CA PHE A 34 -11.45 -4.56 9.62
C PHE A 34 -12.46 -5.58 10.21
N ASN A 35 -12.77 -5.44 11.49
CA ASN A 35 -13.58 -6.41 12.26
C ASN A 35 -15.09 -6.35 12.01
N THR A 36 -15.59 -5.36 11.29
CA THR A 36 -17.03 -5.15 11.07
C THR A 36 -17.38 -5.31 9.61
N ASP A 37 -18.08 -6.38 9.26
CA ASP A 37 -18.52 -6.63 7.90
C ASP A 37 -19.35 -5.49 7.31
N GLY A 38 -19.13 -5.19 6.03
CA GLY A 38 -19.82 -4.16 5.28
C GLY A 38 -18.88 -3.16 4.61
N ILE A 39 -19.20 -1.88 4.69
CA ILE A 39 -18.30 -0.83 4.16
C ILE A 39 -17.15 -0.56 5.14
N PRO A 40 -15.94 -0.24 4.66
CA PRO A 40 -14.86 0.25 5.51
C PRO A 40 -15.32 1.46 6.32
N ASP A 41 -14.78 1.64 7.54
CA ASP A 41 -15.15 2.74 8.44
C ASP A 41 -15.03 4.11 7.73
N PRO A 42 -16.14 4.81 7.47
CA PRO A 42 -16.13 6.07 6.73
C PRO A 42 -15.49 7.24 7.50
N THR A 43 -15.17 7.07 8.77
CA THR A 43 -14.39 8.04 9.55
C THR A 43 -12.89 7.91 9.30
N LYS A 44 -12.43 6.77 8.77
CA LYS A 44 -11.05 6.45 8.46
C LYS A 44 -10.77 6.43 6.95
N TRP A 45 -11.73 5.97 6.15
CA TRP A 45 -11.55 5.66 4.74
C TRP A 45 -12.55 6.32 3.81
N THR A 46 -12.06 6.72 2.65
CA THR A 46 -12.88 7.07 1.48
C THR A 46 -12.49 6.20 0.30
N LEU A 47 -13.41 6.00 -0.65
CA LEU A 47 -13.10 5.31 -1.91
C LEU A 47 -12.06 6.11 -2.72
N CYS A 48 -11.17 5.39 -3.42
CA CYS A 48 -10.31 5.99 -4.41
C CYS A 48 -11.13 6.41 -5.64
N PRO A 49 -11.02 7.67 -6.10
CA PRO A 49 -11.74 8.11 -7.27
C PRO A 49 -11.11 7.56 -8.57
N VAL A 50 -11.93 7.47 -9.62
CA VAL A 50 -11.42 7.21 -10.96
C VAL A 50 -10.49 8.34 -11.39
N GLY A 51 -9.34 7.99 -11.98
CA GLY A 51 -8.31 8.94 -12.41
C GLY A 51 -7.72 8.61 -13.77
N LYS A 52 -6.59 9.22 -14.09
CA LYS A 52 -5.90 9.01 -15.36
C LYS A 52 -4.68 8.10 -15.23
N SER A 53 -4.17 7.92 -14.02
CA SER A 53 -3.01 7.07 -13.76
C SER A 53 -3.41 5.59 -13.79
N ASP A 54 -2.47 4.74 -14.15
CA ASP A 54 -2.69 3.31 -14.34
C ASP A 54 -3.31 2.63 -13.12
N TRP A 55 -2.89 3.02 -11.92
CA TRP A 55 -3.42 2.44 -10.68
C TRP A 55 -4.90 2.77 -10.40
N CYS A 56 -5.45 3.85 -11.00
CA CYS A 56 -6.81 4.33 -10.69
C CYS A 56 -7.72 4.55 -11.90
N ASN A 57 -7.27 4.26 -13.11
CA ASN A 57 -8.07 4.48 -14.31
C ASN A 57 -9.29 3.55 -14.42
N GLN A 58 -9.30 2.45 -13.66
CA GLN A 58 -10.38 1.47 -13.59
C GLN A 58 -11.09 1.46 -12.22
N MET A 59 -10.87 2.48 -11.36
CA MET A 59 -11.55 2.55 -10.06
C MET A 59 -13.06 2.61 -10.25
N SER A 60 -13.77 1.78 -9.48
CA SER A 60 -15.23 1.66 -9.57
C SER A 60 -15.97 2.74 -8.77
N GLU A 61 -15.31 3.36 -7.80
CA GLU A 61 -15.94 4.25 -6.81
C GLU A 61 -17.12 3.58 -6.08
N SER A 62 -17.05 2.25 -5.91
CA SER A 62 -18.10 1.43 -5.31
C SER A 62 -17.55 0.53 -4.20
N TYR A 63 -18.34 0.36 -3.16
CA TYR A 63 -18.07 -0.63 -2.12
C TYR A 63 -18.32 -2.08 -2.57
N ASP A 64 -18.82 -2.32 -3.78
CA ASP A 64 -18.88 -3.67 -4.34
C ASP A 64 -17.48 -4.26 -4.61
N GLN A 65 -16.47 -3.41 -4.84
CA GLN A 65 -15.08 -3.81 -5.07
C GLN A 65 -14.14 -3.49 -3.90
N ALA A 66 -14.63 -2.78 -2.84
CA ALA A 66 -13.85 -2.43 -1.65
C ALA A 66 -14.75 -2.56 -0.41
N TYR A 67 -14.73 -3.70 0.25
CA TYR A 67 -15.63 -4.00 1.38
C TYR A 67 -14.92 -4.79 2.47
N VAL A 68 -15.49 -4.80 3.67
CA VAL A 68 -15.02 -5.62 4.80
C VAL A 68 -15.84 -6.89 4.87
N LYS A 69 -15.16 -8.02 4.99
CA LYS A 69 -15.79 -9.34 5.16
C LYS A 69 -14.89 -10.30 5.91
N ASP A 70 -15.49 -11.02 6.85
CA ASP A 70 -14.82 -12.07 7.65
C ASP A 70 -13.49 -11.58 8.27
N GLY A 71 -13.49 -10.32 8.81
CA GLY A 71 -12.33 -9.71 9.43
C GLY A 71 -11.23 -9.23 8.46
N ASN A 72 -11.56 -8.99 7.20
CA ASN A 72 -10.63 -8.48 6.21
C ASN A 72 -11.22 -7.35 5.39
N LEU A 73 -10.42 -6.35 5.05
CA LEU A 73 -10.71 -5.53 3.90
C LEU A 73 -10.44 -6.35 2.63
N VAL A 74 -11.45 -6.47 1.77
CA VAL A 74 -11.36 -7.18 0.50
C VAL A 74 -11.36 -6.16 -0.63
N LEU A 75 -10.28 -6.14 -1.42
CA LEU A 75 -10.15 -5.31 -2.61
C LEU A 75 -10.20 -6.19 -3.85
N VAL A 76 -11.14 -5.91 -4.74
CA VAL A 76 -11.44 -6.74 -5.90
C VAL A 76 -11.15 -5.97 -7.19
N GLY A 77 -10.52 -6.65 -8.14
CA GLY A 77 -10.46 -6.25 -9.53
C GLY A 77 -11.24 -7.24 -10.39
N GLU A 78 -12.29 -6.79 -11.08
CA GLU A 78 -13.16 -7.67 -11.85
C GLU A 78 -13.56 -7.06 -13.20
N LYS A 79 -14.17 -7.89 -14.05
CA LYS A 79 -14.83 -7.43 -15.28
C LYS A 79 -16.31 -7.71 -15.18
N LYS A 80 -17.13 -6.66 -15.25
CA LYS A 80 -18.60 -6.75 -15.20
C LYS A 80 -19.19 -5.90 -16.32
N ASP A 81 -20.12 -6.48 -17.07
CA ASP A 81 -20.78 -5.83 -18.22
C ASP A 81 -19.77 -5.23 -19.23
N GLY A 82 -18.65 -5.93 -19.45
CA GLY A 82 -17.59 -5.53 -20.37
C GLY A 82 -16.66 -4.43 -19.88
N LYS A 83 -16.80 -3.96 -18.63
CA LYS A 83 -15.97 -2.92 -18.00
C LYS A 83 -15.11 -3.53 -16.91
N TYR A 84 -13.87 -3.06 -16.81
CA TYR A 84 -13.03 -3.33 -15.66
C TYR A 84 -13.43 -2.44 -14.50
N LEU A 85 -13.50 -3.02 -13.32
CA LEU A 85 -13.86 -2.35 -12.06
C LEU A 85 -12.85 -2.75 -10.98
N ALA A 86 -12.22 -1.78 -10.37
CA ALA A 86 -11.20 -1.97 -9.35
C ALA A 86 -11.57 -1.31 -8.03
N GLY A 87 -11.26 -1.97 -6.91
CA GLY A 87 -11.50 -1.45 -5.57
C GLY A 87 -10.27 -0.75 -5.00
N GLY A 88 -10.49 0.35 -4.29
CA GLY A 88 -9.45 1.03 -3.53
C GLY A 88 -10.03 1.99 -2.51
N ILE A 89 -9.31 2.14 -1.40
CA ILE A 89 -9.64 3.07 -0.31
C ILE A 89 -8.41 3.88 0.09
N LYS A 90 -8.63 5.05 0.68
CA LYS A 90 -7.58 5.95 1.13
C LYS A 90 -7.99 6.75 2.36
N THR A 91 -7.01 7.19 3.14
CA THR A 91 -7.23 8.03 4.32
C THR A 91 -7.12 9.53 4.02
N GLN A 92 -6.99 9.92 2.75
CA GLN A 92 -6.84 11.32 2.32
C GLN A 92 -7.94 12.23 2.91
N GLY A 93 -7.54 13.30 3.61
CA GLY A 93 -8.47 14.24 4.24
C GLY A 93 -9.07 13.78 5.56
N LEU A 94 -8.86 12.52 5.97
CA LEU A 94 -9.35 11.95 7.22
C LEU A 94 -8.19 11.69 8.20
N PHE A 95 -7.10 11.06 7.71
CA PHE A 95 -5.90 10.80 8.49
C PHE A 95 -4.67 11.01 7.63
N SER A 96 -3.68 11.70 8.19
CA SER A 96 -2.32 11.82 7.68
C SER A 96 -1.35 11.96 8.85
N PHE A 97 -0.11 11.61 8.64
CA PHE A 97 0.90 11.65 9.68
C PHE A 97 2.28 12.01 9.11
N ALA A 98 3.17 12.40 10.00
CA ALA A 98 4.59 12.55 9.73
C ALA A 98 5.36 11.71 10.73
N PHE A 99 6.28 10.91 10.21
CA PHE A 99 7.15 10.01 10.97
C PHE A 99 6.40 8.94 11.77
N GLY A 100 7.02 7.78 11.89
CA GLY A 100 6.46 6.61 12.54
C GLY A 100 6.63 5.36 11.69
N LYS A 101 5.97 4.28 12.05
CA LYS A 101 6.01 3.01 11.32
C LYS A 101 4.62 2.62 10.86
N VAL A 102 4.48 2.38 9.55
CA VAL A 102 3.30 1.72 8.97
C VAL A 102 3.57 0.23 8.92
N GLU A 103 2.62 -0.56 9.36
CA GLU A 103 2.60 -2.01 9.19
C GLU A 103 1.23 -2.43 8.67
N CYS A 104 1.23 -3.24 7.63
CA CYS A 104 0.01 -3.76 7.00
C CYS A 104 0.17 -5.25 6.76
N ARG A 105 -0.77 -6.06 7.29
CA ARG A 105 -0.80 -7.50 7.08
C ARG A 105 -1.82 -7.83 6.00
N ALA A 106 -1.35 -8.37 4.89
CA ALA A 106 -2.16 -8.62 3.72
C ALA A 106 -1.75 -9.90 2.99
N ARG A 107 -2.67 -10.41 2.13
CA ARG A 107 -2.39 -11.48 1.18
C ARG A 107 -3.05 -11.19 -0.17
N ILE A 108 -2.50 -11.77 -1.22
CA ILE A 108 -3.06 -11.67 -2.57
C ILE A 108 -3.53 -13.07 -2.97
N THR A 109 -4.83 -13.32 -2.85
CA THR A 109 -5.39 -14.67 -3.04
C THR A 109 -5.65 -14.99 -4.50
N LYS A 110 -5.78 -13.95 -5.35
CA LYS A 110 -5.92 -14.09 -6.82
C LYS A 110 -5.20 -12.93 -7.51
N TYR A 111 -4.25 -13.27 -8.37
CA TYR A 111 -3.38 -12.30 -9.06
C TYR A 111 -3.19 -12.65 -10.55
N PRO A 112 -4.25 -12.55 -11.38
CA PRO A 112 -4.10 -12.71 -12.83
C PRO A 112 -3.14 -11.66 -13.40
N ASP A 113 -2.56 -11.92 -14.57
CA ASP A 113 -1.79 -10.91 -15.28
C ASP A 113 -2.61 -9.64 -15.48
N GLY A 114 -1.99 -8.48 -15.34
CA GLY A 114 -2.65 -7.19 -15.34
C GLY A 114 -3.17 -6.73 -13.98
N ALA A 115 -3.28 -7.61 -12.97
CA ALA A 115 -3.60 -7.19 -11.61
C ALA A 115 -2.45 -6.39 -11.00
N PHE A 116 -2.79 -5.35 -10.23
CA PHE A 116 -1.84 -4.42 -9.64
C PHE A 116 -2.27 -4.01 -8.23
N PRO A 117 -2.20 -4.94 -7.25
CA PRO A 117 -2.42 -4.61 -5.85
C PRO A 117 -1.28 -3.76 -5.29
N ALA A 118 -1.63 -2.76 -4.47
CA ALA A 118 -0.67 -1.86 -3.85
C ALA A 118 -1.09 -1.40 -2.44
N ILE A 119 -0.07 -1.25 -1.57
CA ILE A 119 -0.11 -0.63 -0.25
C ILE A 119 0.93 0.48 -0.27
N TRP A 120 0.51 1.74 -0.20
CA TRP A 120 1.37 2.86 -0.47
C TRP A 120 0.91 4.17 0.16
N MET A 121 1.71 5.23 0.03
CA MET A 121 1.42 6.53 0.62
C MET A 121 1.71 7.67 -0.34
N MET A 122 0.83 8.66 -0.30
CA MET A 122 0.97 9.95 -0.99
C MET A 122 0.89 11.12 -0.01
N PRO A 123 1.50 12.26 -0.31
CA PRO A 123 1.45 13.39 0.59
C PRO A 123 0.07 14.05 0.64
N GLN A 124 -0.44 14.23 1.86
CA GLN A 124 -1.53 15.16 2.17
C GLN A 124 -1.01 16.60 2.20
N LYS A 125 0.24 16.77 2.68
CA LYS A 125 0.93 18.05 2.78
C LYS A 125 2.35 17.87 2.24
N PRO A 126 2.56 18.15 0.96
CA PRO A 126 3.86 17.96 0.32
C PRO A 126 4.85 19.08 0.67
N LEU A 127 6.15 18.77 0.68
CA LEU A 127 7.22 19.79 0.71
C LEU A 127 7.44 20.41 -0.68
N TYR A 128 7.25 19.63 -1.73
CA TYR A 128 7.38 20.05 -3.12
C TYR A 128 6.12 19.71 -3.89
N GLU A 129 5.65 20.61 -4.74
CA GLU A 129 4.44 20.42 -5.53
C GLU A 129 4.67 19.54 -6.76
N GLY A 130 3.66 18.75 -7.08
CA GLY A 130 3.58 17.94 -8.28
C GLY A 130 4.38 16.63 -8.22
N TRP A 131 3.78 15.59 -8.76
CA TRP A 131 4.42 14.28 -8.88
C TRP A 131 5.51 14.31 -9.98
N PRO A 132 6.66 13.65 -9.78
CA PRO A 132 7.10 12.86 -8.62
C PRO A 132 7.81 13.69 -7.52
N ALA A 133 7.90 15.01 -7.67
CA ALA A 133 8.61 15.87 -6.73
C ALA A 133 7.99 15.87 -5.31
N CYS A 134 6.68 15.70 -5.24
CA CYS A 134 5.97 15.63 -3.95
C CYS A 134 6.32 14.40 -3.11
N GLY A 135 6.95 13.40 -3.71
CA GLY A 135 7.28 12.12 -3.08
C GLY A 135 6.12 11.11 -3.11
N GLU A 136 6.48 9.83 -3.17
CA GLU A 136 5.58 8.67 -3.08
C GLU A 136 6.34 7.53 -2.41
N ILE A 137 5.68 6.76 -1.56
CA ILE A 137 6.28 5.65 -0.79
C ILE A 137 5.44 4.40 -1.04
N ASP A 138 5.96 3.45 -1.79
CA ASP A 138 5.30 2.20 -2.12
C ASP A 138 5.80 1.11 -1.17
N ILE A 139 4.95 0.75 -0.20
CA ILE A 139 5.26 -0.22 0.85
C ILE A 139 5.21 -1.63 0.28
N MET A 140 4.27 -1.90 -0.61
CA MET A 140 4.13 -3.14 -1.35
C MET A 140 3.39 -2.89 -2.66
N GLU A 141 3.95 -3.39 -3.74
CA GLU A 141 3.30 -3.51 -5.03
C GLU A 141 3.57 -4.91 -5.59
N HIS A 142 2.59 -5.47 -6.30
CA HIS A 142 2.77 -6.72 -7.02
C HIS A 142 2.19 -6.61 -8.43
N VAL A 143 2.87 -7.19 -9.41
CA VAL A 143 2.43 -7.23 -10.80
C VAL A 143 2.74 -8.58 -11.43
N ARG A 144 1.90 -8.99 -12.39
CA ARG A 144 2.10 -10.20 -13.18
C ARG A 144 2.23 -11.46 -12.32
N GLN A 145 2.90 -12.48 -12.84
CA GLN A 145 3.21 -13.72 -12.13
C GLN A 145 4.61 -13.70 -11.51
N GLU A 146 5.06 -12.52 -11.06
CA GLU A 146 6.37 -12.39 -10.43
C GLU A 146 6.36 -13.02 -9.03
N PRO A 147 7.41 -13.76 -8.62
CA PRO A 147 7.46 -14.43 -7.32
C PRO A 147 7.87 -13.48 -6.19
N HIS A 148 7.79 -12.18 -6.39
CA HIS A 148 8.23 -11.16 -5.45
C HIS A 148 7.31 -9.95 -5.45
N VAL A 149 7.40 -9.18 -4.38
CA VAL A 149 6.80 -7.85 -4.28
C VAL A 149 7.85 -6.78 -4.52
N HIS A 150 7.40 -5.61 -4.96
CA HIS A 150 8.22 -4.42 -5.12
C HIS A 150 7.99 -3.47 -3.95
N GLN A 151 9.05 -2.76 -3.55
CA GLN A 151 9.04 -1.64 -2.62
C GLN A 151 9.81 -0.50 -3.27
N THR A 152 9.21 0.69 -3.39
CA THR A 152 9.74 1.75 -4.24
C THR A 152 9.60 3.12 -3.58
N ILE A 153 10.51 4.03 -3.89
CA ILE A 153 10.44 5.45 -3.58
C ILE A 153 10.39 6.23 -4.88
N HIS A 154 9.41 7.11 -5.04
CA HIS A 154 9.37 8.04 -6.16
C HIS A 154 9.68 9.46 -5.70
N THR A 155 10.64 10.10 -6.37
CA THR A 155 11.06 11.49 -6.14
C THR A 155 11.46 12.12 -7.47
N HIS A 156 11.60 13.46 -7.49
CA HIS A 156 12.16 14.15 -8.66
C HIS A 156 13.59 13.67 -8.95
N TYR A 157 14.40 13.47 -7.91
CA TYR A 157 15.77 12.96 -7.99
C TYR A 157 15.84 11.62 -8.73
N ARG A 158 14.94 10.68 -8.37
CA ARG A 158 14.84 9.38 -9.02
C ARG A 158 14.26 9.47 -10.44
N ASN A 159 13.04 10.00 -10.56
CA ASN A 159 12.23 9.83 -11.76
C ASN A 159 12.60 10.81 -12.88
N ASN A 160 12.99 12.05 -12.54
CA ASN A 160 13.31 13.08 -13.53
C ASN A 160 14.82 13.21 -13.77
N LEU A 161 15.65 13.01 -12.73
CA LEU A 161 17.11 13.14 -12.84
C LEU A 161 17.82 11.80 -13.06
N GLY A 162 17.09 10.67 -12.95
CA GLY A 162 17.60 9.35 -13.32
C GLY A 162 18.45 8.64 -12.25
N HIS A 163 18.42 9.08 -11.01
CA HIS A 163 19.14 8.45 -9.89
C HIS A 163 18.35 7.24 -9.34
N MET A 164 18.38 6.13 -10.07
CA MET A 164 17.56 4.94 -9.79
C MET A 164 18.13 4.03 -8.70
N GLU A 165 19.44 4.10 -8.46
CA GLU A 165 20.12 3.21 -7.51
C GLU A 165 19.64 3.45 -6.08
N GLY A 166 19.35 2.35 -5.35
CA GLY A 166 18.89 2.42 -3.95
C GLY A 166 17.50 3.03 -3.73
N THR A 167 16.66 3.08 -4.78
CA THR A 167 15.30 3.64 -4.70
C THR A 167 14.20 2.59 -4.84
N THR A 168 14.56 1.33 -5.06
CA THR A 168 13.62 0.21 -5.16
C THR A 168 14.29 -1.09 -4.71
N ALA A 169 13.49 -2.01 -4.20
CA ALA A 169 13.88 -3.38 -3.92
C ALA A 169 12.77 -4.35 -4.33
N THR A 170 13.17 -5.59 -4.60
CA THR A 170 12.24 -6.71 -4.80
C THR A 170 12.49 -7.76 -3.74
N THR A 171 11.43 -8.31 -3.16
CA THR A 171 11.52 -9.32 -2.10
C THR A 171 10.65 -10.51 -2.45
N VAL A 172 11.27 -11.69 -2.53
CA VAL A 172 10.55 -12.95 -2.69
C VAL A 172 9.86 -13.29 -1.38
N CYS A 173 8.54 -13.46 -1.42
CA CYS A 173 7.73 -13.87 -0.28
C CYS A 173 6.52 -14.67 -0.77
N ASP A 174 5.88 -15.40 0.12
CA ASP A 174 4.64 -16.11 -0.18
C ASP A 174 3.45 -15.18 0.03
N PHE A 175 3.26 -14.25 -0.90
CA PHE A 175 2.19 -13.26 -0.83
C PHE A 175 0.78 -13.87 -0.99
N GLY A 176 0.66 -15.16 -1.30
CA GLY A 176 -0.60 -15.93 -1.25
C GLY A 176 -1.07 -16.20 0.17
N ASP A 177 -0.15 -16.24 1.12
CA ASP A 177 -0.39 -16.24 2.55
C ASP A 177 -0.25 -14.83 3.15
N TYR A 178 -0.68 -14.64 4.40
CA TYR A 178 -0.55 -13.35 5.05
C TYR A 178 0.91 -13.00 5.33
N VAL A 179 1.33 -11.88 4.76
CA VAL A 179 2.65 -11.27 4.93
C VAL A 179 2.47 -9.87 5.54
N THR A 180 3.36 -9.48 6.45
CA THR A 180 3.39 -8.13 7.01
C THR A 180 4.37 -7.28 6.23
N TYR A 181 3.86 -6.26 5.54
CA TYR A 181 4.63 -5.25 4.84
C TYR A 181 4.73 -4.00 5.69
N ALA A 182 5.92 -3.39 5.76
CA ALA A 182 6.09 -2.22 6.60
C ALA A 182 7.09 -1.21 6.04
N VAL A 183 6.92 0.05 6.44
CA VAL A 183 7.91 1.11 6.32
C VAL A 183 8.03 1.87 7.64
N GLU A 184 9.24 2.06 8.12
CA GLU A 184 9.56 2.97 9.21
C GLU A 184 10.10 4.27 8.61
N TRP A 185 9.47 5.38 8.97
CA TRP A 185 9.78 6.71 8.46
C TRP A 185 10.28 7.59 9.59
N THR A 186 11.53 7.98 9.50
CA THR A 186 12.18 8.96 10.37
C THR A 186 12.44 10.27 9.60
N PRO A 187 12.85 11.38 10.26
CA PRO A 187 13.23 12.61 9.55
C PRO A 187 14.28 12.43 8.45
N ASP A 188 15.16 11.43 8.59
CA ASP A 188 16.34 11.26 7.74
C ASP A 188 16.37 9.94 6.95
N LYS A 189 15.42 9.02 7.22
CA LYS A 189 15.47 7.68 6.63
C LYS A 189 14.11 7.04 6.52
N LEU A 190 13.90 6.32 5.40
CA LEU A 190 12.85 5.33 5.22
C LEU A 190 13.49 3.95 5.26
N THR A 191 12.94 3.03 6.06
CA THR A 191 13.41 1.64 6.16
C THR A 191 12.24 0.71 5.91
N PHE A 192 12.38 -0.20 4.95
CA PHE A 192 11.32 -1.10 4.50
C PHE A 192 11.52 -2.51 5.05
N PHE A 193 10.39 -3.19 5.30
CA PHE A 193 10.40 -4.54 5.88
C PHE A 193 9.37 -5.42 5.19
N VAL A 194 9.68 -6.73 5.13
CA VAL A 194 8.74 -7.82 4.83
C VAL A 194 8.89 -8.85 5.94
N ASP A 195 7.78 -9.19 6.63
CA ASP A 195 7.75 -10.07 7.82
C ASP A 195 8.81 -9.70 8.87
N GLY A 196 8.90 -8.41 9.16
CA GLY A 196 9.83 -7.86 10.16
C GLY A 196 11.30 -7.86 9.75
N LYS A 197 11.65 -8.38 8.58
CA LYS A 197 13.01 -8.36 8.05
C LYS A 197 13.22 -7.13 7.16
N GLU A 198 14.25 -6.34 7.46
CA GLU A 198 14.65 -5.19 6.62
C GLU A 198 15.00 -5.67 5.19
N THR A 199 14.42 -5.01 4.20
CA THR A 199 14.59 -5.29 2.76
C THR A 199 15.44 -4.25 2.07
N PHE A 200 15.17 -2.97 2.32
CA PHE A 200 16.03 -1.88 1.88
C PHE A 200 15.76 -0.60 2.69
N SER A 201 16.59 0.40 2.46
CA SER A 201 16.39 1.72 3.05
C SER A 201 16.80 2.84 2.11
N TYR A 202 16.12 3.99 2.25
CA TYR A 202 16.39 5.20 1.50
C TYR A 202 16.64 6.34 2.48
N SER A 203 17.78 7.03 2.36
CA SER A 203 18.20 8.07 3.29
C SER A 203 18.20 9.44 2.65
N ASN A 204 17.98 10.45 3.47
CA ASN A 204 18.28 11.84 3.13
C ASN A 204 19.79 11.97 2.84
N LEU A 205 20.12 12.48 1.68
CA LEU A 205 21.51 12.71 1.26
C LEU A 205 22.05 14.06 1.74
N ASP A 206 21.20 14.90 2.34
CA ASP A 206 21.53 16.23 2.82
C ASP A 206 22.23 17.09 1.75
N LEU A 207 21.63 17.13 0.57
CA LEU A 207 22.21 17.80 -0.59
C LEU A 207 22.15 19.32 -0.43
N GLU A 208 23.26 20.04 -0.66
CA GLU A 208 23.32 21.51 -0.61
C GLU A 208 22.30 22.17 -1.56
N ASN A 209 21.97 21.51 -2.69
CA ASN A 209 21.00 21.97 -3.69
C ASN A 209 19.66 21.20 -3.64
N GLU A 210 19.24 20.75 -2.46
CA GLU A 210 18.03 19.94 -2.28
C GLU A 210 16.78 20.55 -2.93
N ALA A 211 16.63 21.89 -2.92
CA ALA A 211 15.52 22.59 -3.55
C ALA A 211 15.41 22.34 -5.07
N GLU A 212 16.54 22.08 -5.75
CA GLU A 212 16.61 21.72 -7.15
C GLU A 212 16.46 20.21 -7.35
N MET A 213 17.16 19.44 -6.53
CA MET A 213 17.25 17.98 -6.63
C MET A 213 15.97 17.28 -6.14
N LYS A 214 15.32 17.83 -5.09
CA LYS A 214 14.12 17.27 -4.45
C LYS A 214 14.28 15.77 -4.20
N GLN A 215 15.41 15.46 -3.57
CA GLN A 215 15.79 14.09 -3.25
C GLN A 215 15.02 13.61 -2.02
N TRP A 216 14.75 14.51 -1.05
CA TRP A 216 14.14 14.16 0.22
C TRP A 216 12.81 14.90 0.47
N PRO A 217 11.71 14.55 -0.24
CA PRO A 217 10.38 15.13 0.01
C PRO A 217 9.73 14.62 1.31
N PHE A 218 10.38 13.77 2.07
CA PHE A 218 9.90 13.08 3.27
C PHE A 218 10.36 13.75 4.57
N GLY A 219 10.91 14.95 4.51
CA GLY A 219 11.44 15.68 5.63
C GLY A 219 10.39 16.34 6.54
N PRO A 220 10.83 17.03 7.62
CA PRO A 220 9.94 17.74 8.52
C PRO A 220 9.01 18.72 7.80
N GLY A 221 7.71 18.64 8.08
CA GLY A 221 6.68 19.45 7.44
C GLY A 221 5.87 18.72 6.38
N ALA A 222 6.35 17.58 5.88
CA ALA A 222 5.56 16.68 5.06
C ALA A 222 4.59 15.85 5.93
N GLU A 223 3.40 15.56 5.39
CA GLU A 223 2.45 14.61 5.97
C GLU A 223 1.92 13.72 4.85
N TYR A 224 1.83 12.41 5.10
CA TYR A 224 1.40 11.41 4.13
C TYR A 224 0.13 10.71 4.58
N TYR A 225 -0.70 10.31 3.62
CA TYR A 225 -1.89 9.48 3.84
C TYR A 225 -1.72 8.11 3.18
N LEU A 226 -2.49 7.14 3.65
CA LEU A 226 -2.46 5.74 3.19
C LEU A 226 -3.38 5.54 1.99
N ILE A 227 -2.97 4.67 1.07
CA ILE A 227 -3.76 4.18 -0.05
C ILE A 227 -3.62 2.65 -0.12
N LEU A 228 -4.75 1.96 -0.25
CA LEU A 228 -4.85 0.52 -0.41
C LEU A 228 -5.71 0.28 -1.65
N ASN A 229 -5.17 -0.35 -2.68
CA ASN A 229 -5.92 -0.57 -3.91
C ASN A 229 -5.58 -1.86 -4.64
N MET A 230 -6.54 -2.33 -5.43
CA MET A 230 -6.37 -3.28 -6.51
C MET A 230 -6.43 -2.47 -7.82
N GLY A 231 -5.30 -2.18 -8.44
CA GLY A 231 -5.26 -1.60 -9.79
C GLY A 231 -5.48 -2.69 -10.85
N LEU A 232 -5.91 -2.28 -12.04
CA LEU A 232 -6.05 -3.13 -13.22
C LEU A 232 -5.33 -2.47 -14.39
N GLY A 233 -4.36 -3.16 -14.97
CA GLY A 233 -3.53 -2.65 -16.06
C GLY A 233 -4.18 -2.78 -17.43
N ASP A 234 -3.56 -2.10 -18.38
CA ASP A 234 -3.88 -2.10 -19.80
C ASP A 234 -2.62 -2.35 -20.64
N GLU A 235 -2.80 -2.52 -21.95
CA GLU A 235 -1.69 -2.61 -22.89
C GLU A 235 -0.78 -1.37 -22.78
N GLY A 236 0.51 -1.61 -22.52
CA GLY A 236 1.50 -0.53 -22.37
C GLY A 236 1.69 -0.02 -20.94
N THR A 237 0.88 -0.45 -19.95
CA THR A 237 1.11 -0.18 -18.54
C THR A 237 2.14 -1.14 -17.93
N TRP A 238 2.67 -0.81 -16.76
CA TRP A 238 3.61 -1.66 -16.05
C TRP A 238 3.01 -3.04 -15.71
N ALA A 239 1.77 -3.10 -15.25
CA ALA A 239 1.08 -4.34 -14.95
C ALA A 239 0.76 -5.18 -16.21
N GLY A 240 0.72 -4.54 -17.39
CA GLY A 240 0.34 -5.18 -18.63
C GLY A 240 -1.18 -5.38 -18.79
N PRO A 241 -1.60 -6.01 -19.90
CA PRO A 241 -3.02 -6.24 -20.16
C PRO A 241 -3.59 -7.28 -19.21
N MET A 242 -4.90 -7.14 -18.92
CA MET A 242 -5.64 -8.05 -18.05
C MET A 242 -5.81 -9.43 -18.68
N ASP A 243 -5.55 -10.45 -17.90
CA ASP A 243 -6.00 -11.84 -18.19
C ASP A 243 -7.44 -12.03 -17.73
N ASP A 244 -8.37 -11.73 -18.62
CA ASP A 244 -9.81 -11.82 -18.36
C ASP A 244 -10.28 -13.20 -17.90
N ALA A 245 -9.61 -14.27 -18.33
CA ALA A 245 -10.02 -15.64 -18.04
C ALA A 245 -9.80 -16.03 -16.56
N ASN A 246 -8.88 -15.33 -15.90
CA ASN A 246 -8.49 -15.60 -14.50
C ASN A 246 -8.98 -14.55 -13.50
N LEU A 247 -9.79 -13.57 -13.92
CA LEU A 247 -10.47 -12.66 -13.01
C LEU A 247 -11.47 -13.40 -12.09
N PRO A 248 -11.80 -12.89 -10.89
CA PRO A 248 -11.35 -11.61 -10.35
C PRO A 248 -9.93 -11.66 -9.76
N ALA A 249 -9.26 -10.51 -9.71
CA ALA A 249 -8.10 -10.29 -8.84
C ALA A 249 -8.58 -9.97 -7.43
N VAL A 250 -7.88 -10.45 -6.38
CA VAL A 250 -8.31 -10.26 -4.99
C VAL A 250 -7.10 -10.05 -4.07
N MET A 251 -7.10 -8.94 -3.34
CA MET A 251 -6.23 -8.71 -2.19
C MET A 251 -7.07 -8.62 -0.93
N GLU A 252 -6.65 -9.29 0.13
CA GLU A 252 -7.26 -9.26 1.45
C GLU A 252 -6.29 -8.67 2.45
N ILE A 253 -6.74 -7.70 3.22
CA ILE A 253 -5.96 -7.02 4.26
C ILE A 253 -6.59 -7.32 5.61
N ASP A 254 -5.83 -8.02 6.47
CA ASP A 254 -6.23 -8.40 7.81
C ASP A 254 -6.26 -7.16 8.73
N TRP A 255 -5.17 -6.39 8.74
CA TRP A 255 -5.09 -5.16 9.50
C TRP A 255 -4.03 -4.19 8.93
N ILE A 256 -4.17 -2.93 9.30
CA ILE A 256 -3.17 -1.88 9.09
C ILE A 256 -3.06 -1.02 10.33
N ARG A 257 -1.83 -0.62 10.70
CA ARG A 257 -1.57 0.29 11.81
C ARG A 257 -0.44 1.26 11.54
N VAL A 258 -0.49 2.40 12.21
CA VAL A 258 0.59 3.39 12.26
C VAL A 258 0.98 3.61 13.71
N THR A 259 2.26 3.48 14.03
CA THR A 259 2.82 3.70 15.37
C THR A 259 3.89 4.79 15.34
N ARG A 260 4.07 5.51 16.46
CA ARG A 260 5.03 6.61 16.59
C ARG A 260 5.76 6.57 17.92
#